data_e4c83086d33e6a980d78e283633fa9d7
#
_entry.id   e4c83086d33e6a980d78e283633fa9d7
#
_cell.length_a   1.000
_cell.length_b   1.000
_cell.length_c   1.000
_cell.angle_alpha   90.00
_cell.angle_beta   90.00
_cell.angle_gamma   90.00
#
_symmetry.space_group_name_H-M   'P 1'
#
loop_
_entity.id
_entity.type
_entity.pdbx_description
1 polymer ?
#
loop_
_entity_poly.entity_id
_entity_poly.type
_entity_poly.pdbx_seq_one_letter_code
_entity_poly.pdbx_strand_id
1 'polypeptide(L)'
;LDATTQAILRRWAEEMVLGMRHFVVASPRGIRIADVDEFHLYCYYVAGTVGHLLTDLWHHHSTSIDARVYTRLLEDCEPFGEALQSVNILKDIAWDAERENAIYVPRDLLAAQGSAQERILDPASRPANRAALAPLMHIAQDDIERSLRYIEHLPLMAVRIRLFCLLP
;
A
#
# COMPACT_ATOMS: atom_id res chain seq x y z
N LEU A 1 -26.02 9.99 3.57
CA LEU A 1 -25.49 8.81 2.87
C LEU A 1 -26.58 7.74 2.83
N ASP A 2 -26.78 7.13 1.65
CA ASP A 2 -27.69 5.98 1.51
C ASP A 2 -27.13 4.72 2.21
N ALA A 3 -27.98 3.71 2.39
CA ALA A 3 -27.62 2.50 3.15
C ALA A 3 -26.47 1.70 2.49
N THR A 4 -26.41 1.68 1.16
CA THR A 4 -25.34 0.97 0.41
C THR A 4 -24.01 1.67 0.60
N THR A 5 -23.96 2.99 0.46
CA THR A 5 -22.75 3.79 0.73
C THR A 5 -22.24 3.58 2.16
N GLN A 6 -23.16 3.56 3.15
CA GLN A 6 -22.77 3.31 4.54
C GLN A 6 -22.21 1.88 4.72
N ALA A 7 -22.78 0.87 4.05
CA ALA A 7 -22.30 -0.51 4.11
C ALA A 7 -20.89 -0.65 3.48
N ILE A 8 -20.65 -0.02 2.33
CA ILE A 8 -19.32 0.01 1.66
C ILE A 8 -18.28 0.64 2.60
N LEU A 9 -18.57 1.83 3.13
CA LEU A 9 -17.65 2.53 4.04
C LEU A 9 -17.33 1.69 5.28
N ARG A 10 -18.37 1.09 5.89
CA ARG A 10 -18.19 0.25 7.09
C ARG A 10 -17.32 -0.96 6.77
N ARG A 11 -17.61 -1.69 5.70
CA ARG A 11 -16.87 -2.90 5.31
C ARG A 11 -15.36 -2.61 5.24
N TRP A 12 -14.97 -1.63 4.44
CA TRP A 12 -13.55 -1.37 4.19
C TRP A 12 -12.84 -0.67 5.35
N ALA A 13 -13.56 0.15 6.12
CA ALA A 13 -13.02 0.71 7.35
C ALA A 13 -12.80 -0.37 8.43
N GLU A 14 -13.73 -1.31 8.60
CA GLU A 14 -13.58 -2.44 9.51
C GLU A 14 -12.42 -3.34 9.09
N GLU A 15 -12.28 -3.67 7.79
CA GLU A 15 -11.18 -4.46 7.24
C GLU A 15 -9.82 -3.81 7.55
N MET A 16 -9.67 -2.53 7.23
CA MET A 16 -8.46 -1.76 7.53
C MET A 16 -8.14 -1.76 9.02
N VAL A 17 -9.11 -1.43 9.88
CA VAL A 17 -8.91 -1.32 11.33
C VAL A 17 -8.52 -2.66 11.94
N LEU A 18 -9.17 -3.76 11.53
CA LEU A 18 -8.87 -5.09 12.04
C LEU A 18 -7.48 -5.55 11.61
N GLY A 19 -7.12 -5.33 10.35
CA GLY A 19 -5.79 -5.65 9.85
C GLY A 19 -4.69 -4.83 10.52
N MET A 20 -4.87 -3.52 10.62
CA MET A 20 -3.90 -2.64 11.29
C MET A 20 -3.77 -2.96 12.78
N ARG A 21 -4.88 -3.33 13.45
CA ARG A 21 -4.83 -3.80 14.83
C ARG A 21 -3.92 -5.02 14.99
N HIS A 22 -3.91 -5.93 14.01
CA HIS A 22 -3.01 -7.10 14.04
C HIS A 22 -1.55 -6.65 14.16
N PHE A 23 -1.11 -5.73 13.30
CA PHE A 23 0.27 -5.22 13.30
C PHE A 23 0.63 -4.49 14.60
N VAL A 24 -0.27 -3.64 15.10
CA VAL A 24 -0.03 -2.88 16.35
C VAL A 24 0.06 -3.81 17.55
N VAL A 25 -0.80 -4.82 17.64
CA VAL A 25 -0.78 -5.78 18.76
C VAL A 25 0.42 -6.70 18.70
N ALA A 26 0.81 -7.16 17.50
CA ALA A 26 1.99 -8.01 17.31
C ALA A 26 3.30 -7.25 17.58
N SER A 27 3.31 -5.92 17.41
CA SER A 27 4.52 -5.09 17.49
C SER A 27 4.36 -3.92 18.47
N PRO A 28 4.19 -4.15 19.79
CA PRO A 28 3.90 -3.11 20.76
C PRO A 28 5.01 -2.07 20.97
N ARG A 29 6.21 -2.33 20.43
CA ARG A 29 7.36 -1.43 20.47
C ARG A 29 7.68 -0.77 19.13
N GLY A 30 6.78 -0.87 18.16
CA GLY A 30 6.96 -0.37 16.79
C GLY A 30 6.98 -1.50 15.77
N ILE A 31 6.37 -1.26 14.63
CA ILE A 31 6.16 -2.26 13.58
C ILE A 31 7.50 -2.78 13.06
N ARG A 32 7.58 -4.09 12.86
CA ARG A 32 8.71 -4.81 12.30
C ARG A 32 8.19 -5.84 11.31
N ILE A 33 8.43 -5.62 10.03
CA ILE A 33 8.02 -6.51 8.95
C ILE A 33 9.03 -7.65 8.82
N ALA A 34 8.56 -8.90 8.80
CA ALA A 34 9.41 -10.07 8.77
C ALA A 34 9.90 -10.40 7.35
N ASP A 35 9.01 -10.39 6.39
CA ASP A 35 9.23 -10.82 5.00
C ASP A 35 8.39 -10.01 4.01
N VAL A 36 8.54 -10.33 2.71
CA VAL A 36 7.83 -9.65 1.63
C VAL A 36 6.32 -9.90 1.68
N ASP A 37 5.89 -11.08 2.10
CA ASP A 37 4.45 -11.40 2.19
C ASP A 37 3.79 -10.53 3.27
N GLU A 38 4.46 -10.36 4.42
CA GLU A 38 3.98 -9.47 5.48
C GLU A 38 4.02 -7.99 5.06
N PHE A 39 5.00 -7.60 4.22
CA PHE A 39 5.03 -6.26 3.62
C PHE A 39 3.81 -6.00 2.75
N HIS A 40 3.46 -6.92 1.85
CA HIS A 40 2.23 -6.82 1.05
C HIS A 40 0.99 -6.77 1.92
N LEU A 41 0.90 -7.64 2.93
CA LEU A 41 -0.24 -7.65 3.84
C LEU A 41 -0.40 -6.33 4.58
N TYR A 42 0.70 -5.72 5.01
CA TYR A 42 0.68 -4.38 5.62
C TYR A 42 0.19 -3.32 4.63
N CYS A 43 0.74 -3.28 3.42
CA CYS A 43 0.34 -2.33 2.38
C CYS A 43 -1.14 -2.52 1.98
N TYR A 44 -1.61 -3.77 1.89
CA TYR A 44 -3.01 -4.07 1.66
C TYR A 44 -3.92 -3.43 2.72
N TYR A 45 -3.65 -3.66 4.01
CA TYR A 45 -4.52 -3.12 5.05
C TYR A 45 -4.48 -1.60 5.13
N VAL A 46 -3.31 -0.98 4.94
CA VAL A 46 -3.18 0.48 5.02
C VAL A 46 -3.78 1.19 3.81
N ALA A 47 -3.62 0.63 2.61
CA ALA A 47 -3.89 1.35 1.37
C ALA A 47 -4.62 0.53 0.30
N GLY A 48 -4.40 -0.78 0.17
CA GLY A 48 -5.14 -1.64 -0.74
C GLY A 48 -6.65 -1.62 -0.47
N THR A 49 -7.05 -1.63 0.81
CA THR A 49 -8.45 -1.46 1.24
C THR A 49 -9.07 -0.15 0.75
N VAL A 50 -8.28 0.92 0.60
CA VAL A 50 -8.73 2.21 0.04
C VAL A 50 -9.00 2.08 -1.46
N GLY A 51 -8.16 1.34 -2.19
CA GLY A 51 -8.38 1.03 -3.60
C GLY A 51 -9.72 0.33 -3.82
N HIS A 52 -10.02 -0.68 -3.02
CA HIS A 52 -11.31 -1.36 -3.02
C HIS A 52 -12.47 -0.44 -2.64
N LEU A 53 -12.32 0.35 -1.57
CA LEU A 53 -13.33 1.32 -1.12
C LEU A 53 -13.72 2.27 -2.25
N LEU A 54 -12.74 2.87 -2.92
CA LEU A 54 -12.99 3.82 -4.01
C LEU A 54 -13.68 3.13 -5.19
N THR A 55 -13.25 1.93 -5.55
CA THR A 55 -13.82 1.15 -6.65
C THR A 55 -15.30 0.82 -6.39
N ASP A 56 -15.64 0.36 -5.18
CA ASP A 56 -17.01 0.07 -4.79
C ASP A 56 -17.89 1.33 -4.80
N LEU A 57 -17.38 2.45 -4.27
CA LEU A 57 -18.10 3.73 -4.26
C LEU A 57 -18.36 4.24 -5.68
N TRP A 58 -17.39 4.15 -6.57
CA TRP A 58 -17.58 4.57 -7.96
C TRP A 58 -18.56 3.68 -8.70
N HIS A 59 -18.51 2.37 -8.49
CA HIS A 59 -19.49 1.46 -9.07
C HIS A 59 -20.90 1.75 -8.57
N HIS A 60 -21.06 2.04 -7.28
CA HIS A 60 -22.37 2.38 -6.71
C HIS A 60 -22.93 3.72 -7.20
N HIS A 61 -22.06 4.74 -7.33
CA HIS A 61 -22.50 6.11 -7.61
C HIS A 61 -22.44 6.53 -9.09
N SER A 62 -21.90 5.70 -9.99
CA SER A 62 -21.74 6.05 -11.40
C SER A 62 -22.28 4.99 -12.33
N THR A 63 -23.25 5.36 -13.15
CA THR A 63 -23.77 4.51 -14.22
C THR A 63 -22.75 4.23 -15.33
N SER A 64 -21.67 5.00 -15.39
CA SER A 64 -20.56 4.76 -16.34
C SER A 64 -19.65 3.60 -15.90
N ILE A 65 -19.78 3.14 -14.67
CA ILE A 65 -19.04 1.98 -14.16
C ILE A 65 -20.02 0.80 -14.05
N ASP A 66 -20.30 0.21 -15.20
CA ASP A 66 -21.09 -1.01 -15.29
C ASP A 66 -20.34 -2.23 -14.71
N ALA A 67 -20.97 -3.40 -14.67
CA ALA A 67 -20.38 -4.62 -14.14
C ALA A 67 -19.07 -5.02 -14.85
N ARG A 68 -18.94 -4.73 -16.15
CA ARG A 68 -17.74 -5.05 -16.93
C ARG A 68 -16.57 -4.14 -16.57
N VAL A 69 -16.82 -2.84 -16.46
CA VAL A 69 -15.83 -1.85 -16.02
C VAL A 69 -15.42 -2.14 -14.58
N TYR A 70 -16.39 -2.41 -13.71
CA TYR A 70 -16.15 -2.74 -12.30
C TYR A 70 -15.21 -3.95 -12.15
N THR A 71 -15.49 -5.06 -12.88
CA THR A 71 -14.62 -6.26 -12.85
C THR A 71 -13.18 -5.93 -13.24
N ARG A 72 -12.97 -5.09 -14.25
CA ARG A 72 -11.62 -4.67 -14.65
C ARG A 72 -10.94 -3.80 -13.60
N LEU A 73 -11.68 -2.90 -12.96
CA LEU A 73 -11.14 -2.06 -11.91
C LEU A 73 -10.72 -2.90 -10.69
N LEU A 74 -11.45 -3.97 -10.37
CA LEU A 74 -11.10 -4.89 -9.28
C LEU A 74 -9.77 -5.62 -9.49
N GLU A 75 -9.31 -5.80 -10.74
CA GLU A 75 -8.04 -6.45 -11.04
C GLU A 75 -6.81 -5.64 -10.55
N ASP A 76 -6.92 -4.31 -10.53
CA ASP A 76 -5.81 -3.41 -10.22
C ASP A 76 -6.11 -2.39 -9.09
N CYS A 77 -7.27 -2.48 -8.41
CA CYS A 77 -7.65 -1.53 -7.37
C CYS A 77 -6.78 -1.63 -6.10
N GLU A 78 -6.35 -2.84 -5.75
CA GLU A 78 -5.47 -3.11 -4.61
C GLU A 78 -4.06 -2.56 -4.88
N PRO A 79 -3.36 -2.93 -5.98
CA PRO A 79 -2.09 -2.32 -6.34
C PRO A 79 -2.13 -0.80 -6.49
N PHE A 80 -3.25 -0.23 -6.92
CA PHE A 80 -3.41 1.22 -6.95
C PHE A 80 -3.27 1.85 -5.55
N GLY A 81 -3.85 1.22 -4.52
CA GLY A 81 -3.64 1.64 -3.14
C GLY A 81 -2.20 1.38 -2.66
N GLU A 82 -1.69 0.18 -2.90
CA GLU A 82 -0.36 -0.25 -2.44
C GLU A 82 0.78 0.56 -3.04
N ALA A 83 0.68 1.03 -4.29
CA ALA A 83 1.68 1.89 -4.93
C ALA A 83 2.00 3.14 -4.11
N LEU A 84 0.98 3.80 -3.56
CA LEU A 84 1.17 4.99 -2.73
C LEU A 84 1.88 4.64 -1.41
N GLN A 85 1.53 3.52 -0.80
CA GLN A 85 2.10 3.11 0.48
C GLN A 85 3.52 2.59 0.34
N SER A 86 3.82 1.78 -0.67
CA SER A 86 5.17 1.26 -0.91
C SER A 86 6.17 2.38 -1.18
N VAL A 87 5.77 3.40 -1.95
CA VAL A 87 6.61 4.59 -2.18
C VAL A 87 6.78 5.42 -0.91
N ASN A 88 5.73 5.62 -0.10
CA ASN A 88 5.84 6.31 1.18
C ASN A 88 6.83 5.60 2.11
N ILE A 89 6.74 4.28 2.24
CA ILE A 89 7.69 3.49 3.03
C ILE A 89 9.13 3.69 2.53
N LEU A 90 9.36 3.60 1.22
CA LEU A 90 10.71 3.76 0.65
C LEU A 90 11.28 5.16 0.87
N LYS A 91 10.44 6.19 0.84
CA LYS A 91 10.82 7.58 1.05
C LYS A 91 11.11 7.90 2.51
N ASP A 92 10.33 7.34 3.43
CA ASP A 92 10.27 7.77 4.81
C ASP A 92 11.00 6.81 5.79
N ILE A 93 11.82 5.83 5.28
CA ILE A 93 12.54 4.83 6.08
C ILE A 93 13.26 5.41 7.32
N ALA A 94 13.99 6.51 7.13
CA ALA A 94 14.73 7.11 8.24
C ALA A 94 13.79 7.79 9.24
N TRP A 95 12.78 8.48 8.74
CA TRP A 95 11.79 9.16 9.58
C TRP A 95 10.97 8.17 10.42
N ASP A 96 10.48 7.09 9.79
CA ASP A 96 9.72 6.04 10.46
C ASP A 96 10.54 5.35 11.55
N ALA A 97 11.80 5.04 11.24
CA ALA A 97 12.70 4.41 12.21
C ALA A 97 13.02 5.32 13.41
N GLU A 98 13.25 6.62 13.18
CA GLU A 98 13.62 7.58 14.22
C GLU A 98 12.43 8.06 15.06
N ARG A 99 11.27 8.28 14.42
CA ARG A 99 10.12 8.94 15.05
C ARG A 99 9.05 7.99 15.52
N GLU A 100 8.81 6.93 14.76
CA GLU A 100 7.75 5.96 15.05
C GLU A 100 8.31 4.64 15.60
N ASN A 101 9.63 4.49 15.61
CA ASN A 101 10.28 3.23 15.89
C ASN A 101 9.70 2.10 15.02
N ALA A 102 9.36 2.40 13.76
CA ALA A 102 8.81 1.46 12.80
C ALA A 102 9.81 1.16 11.68
N ILE A 103 9.96 -0.11 11.31
CA ILE A 103 10.85 -0.54 10.22
C ILE A 103 10.06 -1.46 9.31
N TYR A 104 9.64 -0.91 8.19
CA TYR A 104 8.82 -1.61 7.19
C TYR A 104 9.67 -2.39 6.17
N VAL A 105 10.99 -2.16 6.14
CA VAL A 105 11.89 -2.96 5.30
C VAL A 105 11.95 -4.38 5.86
N PRO A 106 11.59 -5.42 5.07
CA PRO A 106 11.56 -6.80 5.51
C PRO A 106 12.90 -7.27 6.09
N ARG A 107 12.81 -7.96 7.23
CA ARG A 107 13.97 -8.48 7.94
C ARG A 107 14.77 -9.48 7.11
N ASP A 108 14.08 -10.32 6.34
CA ASP A 108 14.71 -11.31 5.48
C ASP A 108 15.53 -10.68 4.36
N LEU A 109 15.04 -9.60 3.75
CA LEU A 109 15.76 -8.86 2.71
C LEU A 109 17.04 -8.20 3.27
N LEU A 110 16.98 -7.64 4.48
CA LEU A 110 18.14 -7.09 5.17
C LEU A 110 19.14 -8.18 5.52
N ALA A 111 18.66 -9.29 6.07
CA ALA A 111 19.51 -10.44 6.43
C ALA A 111 20.23 -11.04 5.23
N ALA A 112 19.57 -11.14 4.08
CA ALA A 112 20.17 -11.61 2.82
C ALA A 112 21.34 -10.75 2.36
N GLN A 113 21.39 -9.47 2.77
CA GLN A 113 22.47 -8.54 2.47
C GLN A 113 23.46 -8.36 3.64
N GLY A 114 23.38 -9.20 4.67
CA GLY A 114 24.26 -9.13 5.85
C GLY A 114 23.96 -7.95 6.78
N SER A 115 22.74 -7.39 6.72
CA SER A 115 22.26 -6.33 7.60
C SER A 115 21.12 -6.81 8.52
N ALA A 116 20.56 -5.91 9.32
CA ALA A 116 19.44 -6.17 10.22
C ALA A 116 18.62 -4.89 10.41
N GLN A 117 17.37 -5.04 10.88
CA GLN A 117 16.48 -3.92 11.12
C GLN A 117 17.06 -2.93 12.16
N GLU A 118 17.75 -3.41 13.17
CA GLU A 118 18.42 -2.59 14.19
C GLU A 118 19.56 -1.73 13.62
N ARG A 119 20.04 -2.07 12.43
CA ARG A 119 21.11 -1.34 11.73
C ARG A 119 20.61 -0.53 10.54
N ILE A 120 19.29 -0.28 10.45
CA ILE A 120 18.70 0.43 9.31
C ILE A 120 19.26 1.86 9.17
N LEU A 121 19.59 2.51 10.29
CA LEU A 121 20.15 3.86 10.34
C LEU A 121 21.69 3.90 10.48
N ASP A 122 22.33 2.73 10.64
CA ASP A 122 23.80 2.66 10.78
C ASP A 122 24.50 3.01 9.46
N PRO A 123 25.36 4.06 9.44
CA PRO A 123 26.11 4.44 8.25
C PRO A 123 26.99 3.31 7.68
N ALA A 124 27.51 2.42 8.53
CA ALA A 124 28.35 1.30 8.11
C ALA A 124 27.52 0.24 7.36
N SER A 125 26.24 0.12 7.66
CA SER A 125 25.31 -0.83 7.02
C SER A 125 24.61 -0.27 5.79
N ARG A 126 24.81 1.01 5.45
CA ARG A 126 24.14 1.70 4.33
C ARG A 126 24.23 0.97 2.99
N PRO A 127 25.39 0.42 2.54
CA PRO A 127 25.45 -0.32 1.28
C PRO A 127 24.57 -1.56 1.27
N ALA A 128 24.57 -2.35 2.35
CA ALA A 128 23.76 -3.53 2.52
C ALA A 128 22.26 -3.17 2.61
N ASN A 129 21.91 -2.15 3.40
CA ASN A 129 20.54 -1.65 3.51
C ASN A 129 20.01 -1.20 2.14
N ARG A 130 20.80 -0.46 1.37
CA ARG A 130 20.42 -0.03 0.02
C ARG A 130 20.19 -1.20 -0.93
N ALA A 131 21.02 -2.25 -0.87
CA ALA A 131 20.84 -3.45 -1.69
C ALA A 131 19.56 -4.21 -1.32
N ALA A 132 19.18 -4.23 -0.04
CA ALA A 132 17.95 -4.84 0.45
C ALA A 132 16.68 -4.12 -0.04
N LEU A 133 16.75 -2.86 -0.48
CA LEU A 133 15.60 -2.12 -1.00
C LEU A 133 15.25 -2.46 -2.45
N ALA A 134 16.15 -3.08 -3.22
CA ALA A 134 15.92 -3.34 -4.64
C ALA A 134 14.63 -4.15 -4.91
N PRO A 135 14.32 -5.24 -4.19
CA PRO A 135 13.05 -5.95 -4.38
C PRO A 135 11.83 -5.08 -4.09
N LEU A 136 11.86 -4.24 -3.05
CA LEU A 136 10.76 -3.32 -2.73
C LEU A 136 10.56 -2.25 -3.79
N MET A 137 11.65 -1.77 -4.40
CA MET A 137 11.57 -0.83 -5.52
C MET A 137 10.90 -1.47 -6.75
N HIS A 138 11.16 -2.74 -7.03
CA HIS A 138 10.47 -3.46 -8.10
C HIS A 138 8.98 -3.64 -7.79
N ILE A 139 8.62 -4.01 -6.57
CA ILE A 139 7.21 -4.08 -6.14
C ILE A 139 6.52 -2.72 -6.36
N ALA A 140 7.11 -1.62 -5.87
CA ALA A 140 6.56 -0.29 -6.05
C ALA A 140 6.41 0.10 -7.54
N GLN A 141 7.38 -0.28 -8.39
CA GLN A 141 7.31 -0.04 -9.82
C GLN A 141 6.15 -0.82 -10.46
N ASP A 142 6.02 -2.11 -10.17
CA ASP A 142 4.94 -2.96 -10.70
C ASP A 142 3.56 -2.43 -10.26
N ASP A 143 3.44 -2.00 -9.01
CA ASP A 143 2.21 -1.40 -8.48
C ASP A 143 1.88 -0.07 -9.17
N ILE A 144 2.87 0.78 -9.47
CA ILE A 144 2.67 2.01 -10.23
C ILE A 144 2.19 1.70 -11.66
N GLU A 145 2.77 0.71 -12.35
CA GLU A 145 2.33 0.29 -13.67
C GLU A 145 0.89 -0.23 -13.68
N ARG A 146 0.52 -0.99 -12.64
CA ARG A 146 -0.86 -1.45 -12.43
C ARG A 146 -1.80 -0.29 -12.09
N SER A 147 -1.34 0.67 -11.32
CA SER A 147 -2.09 1.90 -11.02
C SER A 147 -2.42 2.72 -12.26
N LEU A 148 -1.49 2.79 -13.22
CA LEU A 148 -1.74 3.46 -14.50
C LEU A 148 -2.86 2.74 -15.28
N ARG A 149 -2.84 1.40 -15.35
CA ARG A 149 -3.93 0.63 -15.98
C ARG A 149 -5.28 0.85 -15.29
N TYR A 150 -5.28 0.86 -13.95
CA TYR A 150 -6.47 1.16 -13.16
C TYR A 150 -7.07 2.52 -13.54
N ILE A 151 -6.23 3.56 -13.59
CA ILE A 151 -6.64 4.92 -13.96
C ILE A 151 -7.16 4.97 -15.41
N GLU A 152 -6.52 4.27 -16.33
CA GLU A 152 -6.95 4.19 -17.74
C GLU A 152 -8.33 3.54 -17.91
N HIS A 153 -8.66 2.56 -17.07
CA HIS A 153 -9.97 1.89 -17.10
C HIS A 153 -11.10 2.72 -16.48
N LEU A 154 -10.79 3.79 -15.72
CA LEU A 154 -11.82 4.67 -15.17
C LEU A 154 -12.46 5.54 -16.26
N PRO A 155 -13.78 5.43 -16.50
CA PRO A 155 -14.46 6.25 -17.50
C PRO A 155 -14.71 7.71 -17.05
N LEU A 156 -14.30 8.06 -15.84
CA LEU A 156 -14.53 9.34 -15.19
C LEU A 156 -13.33 10.28 -15.38
N MET A 157 -13.31 11.04 -16.49
CA MET A 157 -12.16 11.88 -16.88
C MET A 157 -11.66 12.80 -15.77
N ALA A 158 -12.55 13.45 -15.04
CA ALA A 158 -12.15 14.34 -13.94
C ALA A 158 -11.47 13.58 -12.77
N VAL A 159 -11.89 12.35 -12.51
CA VAL A 159 -11.29 11.47 -11.50
C VAL A 159 -9.94 10.97 -12.01
N ARG A 160 -9.84 10.52 -13.27
CA ARG A 160 -8.58 10.08 -13.89
C ARG A 160 -7.48 11.12 -13.76
N ILE A 161 -7.77 12.38 -14.11
CA ILE A 161 -6.78 13.46 -14.02
C ILE A 161 -6.31 13.65 -12.57
N ARG A 162 -7.25 13.66 -11.61
CA ARG A 162 -6.91 13.83 -10.20
C ARG A 162 -6.06 12.70 -9.66
N LEU A 163 -6.40 11.45 -9.98
CA LEU A 163 -5.65 10.28 -9.53
C LEU A 163 -4.26 10.23 -10.18
N PHE A 164 -4.15 10.57 -11.46
CA PHE A 164 -2.85 10.64 -12.13
C PHE A 164 -1.91 11.64 -11.45
N CYS A 165 -2.44 12.77 -10.96
CA CYS A 165 -1.66 13.76 -10.21
C CYS A 165 -1.27 13.30 -8.78
N LEU A 166 -1.87 12.21 -8.28
CA LEU A 166 -1.56 11.64 -6.95
C LEU A 166 -0.54 10.51 -7.02
N LEU A 167 -0.25 9.98 -8.22
CA LEU A 167 0.79 8.96 -8.38
C LEU A 167 2.16 9.56 -8.03
N PRO A 168 2.99 8.81 -7.29
CA PRO A 168 4.31 9.26 -6.85
C PRO A 168 5.31 9.41 -8.00
#